data_30bd0435c641529891f3e6e91f106a5e
#
_entry.id   30bd0435c641529891f3e6e91f106a5e
#
_cell.length_a   1.000
_cell.length_b   1.000
_cell.length_c   1.000
_cell.angle_alpha   90.00
_cell.angle_beta   90.00
_cell.angle_gamma   90.00
#
_symmetry.space_group_name_H-M   'P 1'
#
loop_
_entity.id
_entity.type
_entity.pdbx_description
1 polymer ?
#
loop_
_entity_poly.entity_id
_entity_poly.type
_entity_poly.pdbx_seq_one_letter_code
_entity_poly.pdbx_strand_id
1 'polypeptide(L)'
;MRLLRILMFLLRLVFGVTYILSGFFKLTDPVGTGLIVEAYLNTLGIGFLRQGAVAFGMVLSLTEFLIGIAILMCVRMRVAAVAGLVMNTFFTVLTFILALTDSLEECGCFGEAVHLTMWETFYKNIVLTVCIVPVFFFRKKFRPVAPVPAEWAFLATYGVLALCCSIYSFVNMPLMDFGNFRVGTNISAKLDDITDSDNFETVFLYEKDGRQEYFPLDGLPDTTWNYVSTESVYLGD
;
A
#
# COMPACT_ATOMS: atom_id res chain seq x y z
N MET A 1 20.38 29.87 15.79
CA MET A 1 19.26 29.25 16.50
C MET A 1 17.93 29.27 15.73
N ARG A 2 17.55 30.39 15.08
CA ARG A 2 16.29 30.48 14.29
C ARG A 2 16.29 29.53 13.10
N LEU A 3 17.36 29.46 12.32
CA LEU A 3 17.48 28.58 11.14
C LEU A 3 17.27 27.10 11.50
N LEU A 4 17.88 26.63 12.59
CA LEU A 4 17.70 25.24 13.03
C LEU A 4 16.23 24.92 13.40
N ARG A 5 15.52 25.88 14.03
CA ARG A 5 14.08 25.70 14.35
C ARG A 5 13.23 25.62 13.11
N ILE A 6 13.51 26.46 12.10
CA ILE A 6 12.81 26.43 10.80
C ILE A 6 13.08 25.11 10.10
N LEU A 7 14.35 24.70 10.02
CA LEU A 7 14.72 23.40 9.42
C LEU A 7 14.00 22.25 10.09
N MET A 8 14.04 22.17 11.43
CA MET A 8 13.34 21.09 12.17
C MET A 8 11.82 21.14 11.99
N PHE A 9 11.24 22.30 11.81
CA PHE A 9 9.82 22.43 11.48
C PHE A 9 9.52 21.88 10.09
N LEU A 10 10.32 22.24 9.07
CA LEU A 10 10.14 21.76 7.69
C LEU A 10 10.33 20.25 7.59
N LEU A 11 11.35 19.67 8.23
CA LEU A 11 11.57 18.23 8.26
C LEU A 11 10.39 17.47 8.87
N ARG A 12 9.83 17.98 9.97
CA ARG A 12 8.63 17.42 10.60
C ARG A 12 7.39 17.59 9.72
N LEU A 13 7.25 18.73 9.07
CA LEU A 13 6.14 19.00 8.15
C LEU A 13 6.14 17.99 7.01
N VAL A 14 7.27 17.82 6.32
CA VAL A 14 7.40 16.87 5.21
C VAL A 14 7.08 15.45 5.69
N PHE A 15 7.76 14.97 6.75
CA PHE A 15 7.54 13.63 7.25
C PHE A 15 6.11 13.41 7.76
N GLY A 16 5.61 14.32 8.59
CA GLY A 16 4.29 14.21 9.21
C GLY A 16 3.15 14.26 8.19
N VAL A 17 3.21 15.17 7.23
CA VAL A 17 2.18 15.28 6.18
C VAL A 17 2.19 14.03 5.29
N THR A 18 3.37 13.55 4.87
CA THR A 18 3.47 12.33 4.05
C THR A 18 2.89 11.11 4.78
N TYR A 19 3.19 10.95 6.08
CA TYR A 19 2.67 9.83 6.88
C TYR A 19 1.16 9.94 7.12
N ILE A 20 0.64 11.17 7.35
CA ILE A 20 -0.80 11.40 7.48
C ILE A 20 -1.51 11.01 6.19
N LEU A 21 -1.04 11.50 5.04
CA LEU A 21 -1.65 11.21 3.74
C LEU A 21 -1.57 9.72 3.40
N SER A 22 -0.40 9.10 3.61
CA SER A 22 -0.20 7.66 3.40
C SER A 22 -1.18 6.81 4.23
N GLY A 23 -1.27 7.08 5.53
CA GLY A 23 -2.20 6.38 6.42
C GLY A 23 -3.66 6.68 6.10
N PHE A 24 -3.99 7.93 5.79
CA PHE A 24 -5.35 8.36 5.47
C PHE A 24 -5.90 7.64 4.22
N PHE A 25 -5.18 7.67 3.10
CA PHE A 25 -5.64 7.00 1.87
C PHE A 25 -5.82 5.50 2.07
N LYS A 26 -4.93 4.85 2.79
CA LYS A 26 -5.06 3.42 3.11
C LYS A 26 -6.23 3.11 4.06
N LEU A 27 -6.56 4.02 4.98
CA LEU A 27 -7.72 3.87 5.88
C LEU A 27 -9.06 4.11 5.18
N THR A 28 -9.07 4.90 4.09
CA THR A 28 -10.27 5.13 3.29
C THR A 28 -10.60 3.98 2.34
N ASP A 29 -9.59 3.13 2.01
CA ASP A 29 -9.77 1.88 1.27
C ASP A 29 -9.02 0.72 1.98
N PRO A 30 -9.61 0.13 3.02
CA PRO A 30 -8.98 -0.97 3.75
C PRO A 30 -8.94 -2.28 2.97
N VAL A 31 -9.85 -2.48 1.99
CA VAL A 31 -9.88 -3.70 1.16
C VAL A 31 -8.73 -3.66 0.15
N GLY A 32 -8.60 -2.57 -0.62
CA GLY A 32 -7.47 -2.39 -1.54
C GLY A 32 -6.13 -2.46 -0.81
N THR A 33 -6.00 -1.81 0.35
CA THR A 33 -4.81 -1.95 1.22
C THR A 33 -4.57 -3.40 1.64
N GLY A 34 -5.62 -4.15 1.96
CA GLY A 34 -5.53 -5.58 2.31
C GLY A 34 -5.00 -6.44 1.18
N LEU A 35 -5.44 -6.19 -0.06
CA LEU A 35 -4.95 -6.90 -1.26
C LEU A 35 -3.46 -6.64 -1.50
N ILE A 36 -2.99 -5.41 -1.32
CA ILE A 36 -1.58 -5.06 -1.42
C ILE A 36 -0.75 -5.78 -0.35
N VAL A 37 -1.25 -5.80 0.90
CA VAL A 37 -0.60 -6.55 1.99
C VAL A 37 -0.58 -8.05 1.69
N GLU A 38 -1.65 -8.62 1.15
CA GLU A 38 -1.70 -10.02 0.73
C GLU A 38 -0.65 -10.33 -0.34
N ALA A 39 -0.51 -9.46 -1.35
CA ALA A 39 0.52 -9.59 -2.38
C ALA A 39 1.94 -9.59 -1.76
N TYR A 40 2.20 -8.71 -0.78
CA TYR A 40 3.49 -8.70 -0.05
C TYR A 40 3.72 -9.99 0.74
N LEU A 41 2.70 -10.48 1.45
CA LEU A 41 2.80 -11.73 2.22
C LEU A 41 3.09 -12.93 1.32
N ASN A 42 2.47 -12.99 0.14
CA ASN A 42 2.69 -14.03 -0.85
C ASN A 42 4.12 -13.97 -1.41
N THR A 43 4.58 -12.80 -1.80
CA THR A 43 5.97 -12.58 -2.32
C THR A 43 7.03 -12.94 -1.28
N LEU A 44 6.77 -12.66 0.01
CA LEU A 44 7.68 -13.00 1.09
C LEU A 44 7.59 -14.49 1.54
N GLY A 45 6.72 -15.30 0.92
CA GLY A 45 6.56 -16.72 1.24
C GLY A 45 5.77 -16.97 2.53
N ILE A 46 5.08 -15.97 3.08
CA ILE A 46 4.27 -16.06 4.31
C ILE A 46 2.77 -15.95 4.02
N GLY A 47 2.33 -16.46 2.88
CA GLY A 47 0.94 -16.42 2.40
C GLY A 47 -0.08 -17.08 3.32
N PHE A 48 0.35 -17.89 4.32
CA PHE A 48 -0.57 -18.44 5.32
C PHE A 48 -1.24 -17.35 6.19
N LEU A 49 -0.68 -16.13 6.25
CA LEU A 49 -1.24 -14.99 6.98
C LEU A 49 -2.24 -14.17 6.16
N ARG A 50 -2.51 -14.53 4.91
CA ARG A 50 -3.38 -13.76 3.98
C ARG A 50 -4.78 -13.47 4.56
N GLN A 51 -5.35 -14.39 5.36
CA GLN A 51 -6.66 -14.20 5.98
C GLN A 51 -6.71 -12.98 6.93
N GLY A 52 -5.57 -12.57 7.47
CA GLY A 52 -5.43 -11.38 8.31
C GLY A 52 -4.96 -10.12 7.58
N ALA A 53 -4.75 -10.17 6.27
CA ALA A 53 -4.11 -9.10 5.51
C ALA A 53 -4.84 -7.75 5.64
N VAL A 54 -6.17 -7.75 5.56
CA VAL A 54 -6.99 -6.53 5.72
C VAL A 54 -6.82 -5.95 7.12
N ALA A 55 -6.95 -6.77 8.17
CA ALA A 55 -6.80 -6.31 9.55
C ALA A 55 -5.37 -5.78 9.81
N PHE A 56 -4.37 -6.46 9.28
CA PHE A 56 -2.96 -6.03 9.37
C PHE A 56 -2.73 -4.71 8.62
N GLY A 57 -3.31 -4.56 7.42
CA GLY A 57 -3.29 -3.32 6.64
C GLY A 57 -3.93 -2.16 7.39
N MET A 58 -5.10 -2.36 8.01
CA MET A 58 -5.78 -1.36 8.84
C MET A 58 -4.90 -0.92 10.03
N VAL A 59 -4.30 -1.86 10.77
CA VAL A 59 -3.42 -1.54 11.92
C VAL A 59 -2.18 -0.78 11.47
N LEU A 60 -1.54 -1.19 10.38
CA LEU A 60 -0.39 -0.48 9.80
C LEU A 60 -0.76 0.95 9.40
N SER A 61 -1.86 1.13 8.66
CA SER A 61 -2.33 2.42 8.18
C SER A 61 -2.71 3.36 9.32
N LEU A 62 -3.39 2.83 10.34
CA LEU A 62 -3.71 3.57 11.55
C LEU A 62 -2.45 4.02 12.30
N THR A 63 -1.46 3.14 12.40
CA THR A 63 -0.17 3.45 13.04
C THR A 63 0.59 4.54 12.27
N GLU A 64 0.66 4.46 10.94
CA GLU A 64 1.24 5.52 10.09
C GLU A 64 0.55 6.86 10.32
N PHE A 65 -0.78 6.88 10.25
CA PHE A 65 -1.59 8.08 10.44
C PHE A 65 -1.33 8.74 11.80
N LEU A 66 -1.34 7.96 12.88
CA LEU A 66 -1.09 8.45 14.24
C LEU A 66 0.35 8.93 14.45
N ILE A 67 1.34 8.25 13.88
CA ILE A 67 2.74 8.71 13.90
C ILE A 67 2.86 10.05 13.18
N GLY A 68 2.24 10.19 12.00
CA GLY A 68 2.24 11.43 11.24
C GLY A 68 1.66 12.60 12.05
N ILE A 69 0.48 12.43 12.65
CA ILE A 69 -0.14 13.44 13.53
C ILE A 69 0.75 13.77 14.73
N ALA A 70 1.27 12.76 15.41
CA ALA A 70 2.09 12.93 16.59
C ALA A 70 3.36 13.75 16.32
N ILE A 71 4.04 13.47 15.18
CA ILE A 71 5.24 14.18 14.76
C ILE A 71 4.90 15.61 14.33
N LEU A 72 3.83 15.80 13.54
CA LEU A 72 3.41 17.10 13.06
C LEU A 72 3.01 18.02 14.21
N MET A 73 2.21 17.52 15.16
CA MET A 73 1.69 18.29 16.30
C MET A 73 2.63 18.30 17.52
N CYS A 74 3.81 17.67 17.45
CA CYS A 74 4.74 17.51 18.59
C CYS A 74 4.13 16.79 19.81
N VAL A 75 3.14 15.94 19.61
CA VAL A 75 2.49 15.15 20.66
C VAL A 75 3.33 13.89 20.90
N ARG A 76 3.63 13.57 22.20
CA ARG A 76 4.45 12.39 22.53
C ARG A 76 5.72 12.24 21.70
N MET A 77 6.36 13.36 21.38
CA MET A 77 7.44 13.44 20.39
C MET A 77 8.56 12.40 20.58
N ARG A 78 8.85 12.00 21.84
CA ARG A 78 9.88 10.99 22.13
C ARG A 78 9.51 9.63 21.59
N VAL A 79 8.24 9.23 21.75
CA VAL A 79 7.69 7.95 21.27
C VAL A 79 7.48 8.02 19.77
N ALA A 80 6.84 9.07 19.28
CA ALA A 80 6.51 9.26 17.87
C ALA A 80 7.76 9.25 16.98
N ALA A 81 8.85 9.92 17.38
CA ALA A 81 10.08 9.93 16.59
C ALA A 81 10.78 8.56 16.55
N VAL A 82 10.68 7.76 17.62
CA VAL A 82 11.20 6.37 17.62
C VAL A 82 10.35 5.49 16.72
N ALA A 83 9.04 5.52 16.90
CA ALA A 83 8.09 4.74 16.10
C ALA A 83 8.20 5.09 14.60
N GLY A 84 8.26 6.39 14.27
CA GLY A 84 8.43 6.85 12.90
C GLY A 84 9.74 6.38 12.26
N LEU A 85 10.85 6.45 12.99
CA LEU A 85 12.14 5.96 12.49
C LEU A 85 12.11 4.44 12.25
N VAL A 86 11.60 3.66 13.21
CA VAL A 86 11.52 2.21 13.11
C VAL A 86 10.62 1.81 11.93
N MET A 87 9.43 2.40 11.84
CA MET A 87 8.47 2.09 10.78
C MET A 87 8.98 2.49 9.40
N ASN A 88 9.58 3.68 9.28
CA ASN A 88 10.16 4.12 8.01
C ASN A 88 11.36 3.24 7.59
N THR A 89 12.20 2.83 8.55
CA THR A 89 13.31 1.91 8.26
C THR A 89 12.78 0.55 7.78
N PHE A 90 11.75 0.02 8.43
CA PHE A 90 11.09 -1.21 8.01
C PHE A 90 10.58 -1.11 6.56
N PHE A 91 9.85 -0.05 6.21
CA PHE A 91 9.37 0.14 4.84
C PHE A 91 10.50 0.38 3.84
N THR A 92 11.58 1.07 4.23
CA THR A 92 12.74 1.27 3.36
C THR A 92 13.40 -0.06 2.98
N VAL A 93 13.60 -0.93 3.98
CA VAL A 93 14.17 -2.27 3.75
C VAL A 93 13.23 -3.14 2.93
N LEU A 94 11.94 -3.14 3.26
CA LEU A 94 10.93 -3.91 2.54
C LEU A 94 10.85 -3.50 1.07
N THR A 95 10.73 -2.20 0.79
CA THR A 95 10.65 -1.69 -0.59
C THR A 95 11.94 -1.92 -1.36
N PHE A 96 13.10 -1.89 -0.71
CA PHE A 96 14.38 -2.23 -1.35
C PHE A 96 14.43 -3.70 -1.77
N ILE A 97 14.04 -4.63 -0.90
CA ILE A 97 13.99 -6.06 -1.22
C ILE A 97 13.03 -6.32 -2.38
N LEU A 98 11.82 -5.75 -2.33
CA LEU A 98 10.81 -5.92 -3.36
C LEU A 98 11.23 -5.29 -4.70
N ALA A 99 11.92 -4.15 -4.67
CA ALA A 99 12.45 -3.51 -5.87
C ALA A 99 13.58 -4.33 -6.54
N LEU A 100 14.34 -5.12 -5.76
CA LEU A 100 15.38 -6.01 -6.31
C LEU A 100 14.80 -7.30 -6.90
N THR A 101 13.67 -7.76 -6.40
CA THR A 101 13.03 -9.00 -6.85
C THR A 101 12.08 -8.79 -8.04
N ASP A 102 11.79 -7.53 -8.37
CA ASP A 102 10.85 -7.10 -9.43
C ASP A 102 9.50 -7.86 -9.40
N SER A 103 9.09 -8.19 -8.16
CA SER A 103 7.98 -9.11 -7.92
C SER A 103 6.62 -8.43 -7.95
N LEU A 104 6.57 -7.10 -7.89
CA LEU A 104 5.34 -6.31 -7.83
C LEU A 104 5.52 -5.01 -8.59
N GLU A 105 4.59 -4.67 -9.47
CA GLU A 105 4.65 -3.46 -10.30
C GLU A 105 4.46 -2.19 -9.46
N GLU A 106 3.58 -2.23 -8.46
CA GLU A 106 3.20 -1.08 -7.64
C GLU A 106 3.34 -1.34 -6.14
N CYS A 107 3.71 -0.30 -5.41
CA CYS A 107 3.95 -0.41 -3.97
C CYS A 107 2.69 -0.24 -3.11
N GLY A 108 1.66 0.47 -3.58
CA GLY A 108 0.46 0.81 -2.80
C GLY A 108 0.72 1.61 -1.52
N CYS A 109 1.83 2.35 -1.44
CA CYS A 109 2.18 3.16 -0.27
C CYS A 109 1.17 4.26 0.06
N PHE A 110 0.40 4.71 -0.93
CA PHE A 110 -0.72 5.63 -0.79
C PHE A 110 -2.05 4.96 -1.15
N GLY A 111 -2.16 3.62 -0.97
CA GLY A 111 -3.30 2.86 -1.46
C GLY A 111 -3.43 2.98 -2.99
N GLU A 112 -4.65 2.96 -3.48
CA GLU A 112 -4.99 3.17 -4.90
C GLU A 112 -4.94 4.65 -5.35
N ALA A 113 -4.70 5.59 -4.41
CA ALA A 113 -4.76 7.03 -4.71
C ALA A 113 -3.56 7.54 -5.53
N VAL A 114 -2.39 6.93 -5.36
CA VAL A 114 -1.15 7.28 -6.09
C VAL A 114 -0.39 6.00 -6.39
N HIS A 115 -0.30 5.69 -7.66
CA HIS A 115 0.48 4.56 -8.19
C HIS A 115 1.95 4.93 -8.22
N LEU A 116 2.73 4.33 -7.35
CA LEU A 116 4.19 4.49 -7.29
C LEU A 116 4.87 3.14 -7.55
N THR A 117 5.87 3.17 -8.39
CA THR A 117 6.75 2.02 -8.58
C THR A 117 7.53 1.69 -7.30
N MET A 118 8.05 0.47 -7.18
CA MET A 118 8.86 0.07 -6.03
C MET A 118 10.09 0.97 -5.83
N TRP A 119 10.76 1.38 -6.93
CA TRP A 119 11.91 2.27 -6.88
C TRP A 119 11.57 3.68 -6.43
N GLU A 120 10.47 4.26 -6.95
CA GLU A 120 10.01 5.59 -6.52
C GLU A 120 9.67 5.61 -5.04
N THR A 121 9.02 4.55 -4.56
CA THR A 121 8.73 4.40 -3.14
C THR A 121 9.98 4.25 -2.29
N PHE A 122 10.96 3.49 -2.76
CA PHE A 122 12.26 3.38 -2.08
C PHE A 122 12.92 4.75 -1.95
N TYR A 123 13.01 5.54 -3.03
CA TYR A 123 13.57 6.90 -2.98
C TYR A 123 12.78 7.84 -2.06
N LYS A 124 11.45 7.77 -2.10
CA LYS A 124 10.59 8.50 -1.15
C LYS A 124 10.96 8.15 0.30
N ASN A 125 11.11 6.87 0.61
CA ASN A 125 11.45 6.40 1.95
C ASN A 125 12.86 6.84 2.39
N ILE A 126 13.83 6.93 1.48
CA ILE A 126 15.15 7.52 1.75
C ILE A 126 15.01 9.00 2.13
N VAL A 127 14.24 9.78 1.38
CA VAL A 127 13.98 11.20 1.71
C VAL A 127 13.33 11.33 3.09
N LEU A 128 12.34 10.48 3.40
CA LEU A 128 11.70 10.45 4.71
C LEU A 128 12.67 10.05 5.82
N THR A 129 13.61 9.15 5.55
CA THR A 129 14.69 8.80 6.49
C THR A 129 15.57 10.02 6.80
N VAL A 130 15.96 10.77 5.76
CA VAL A 130 16.72 12.03 5.95
C VAL A 130 15.93 13.05 6.77
N CYS A 131 14.60 13.07 6.66
CA CYS A 131 13.75 13.94 7.46
C CYS A 131 13.64 13.48 8.92
N ILE A 132 13.41 12.18 9.17
CA ILE A 132 13.12 11.67 10.52
C ILE A 132 14.36 11.53 11.42
N VAL A 133 15.54 11.25 10.83
CA VAL A 133 16.79 11.04 11.56
C VAL A 133 17.15 12.28 12.42
N PRO A 134 17.20 13.52 11.90
CA PRO A 134 17.44 14.70 12.72
C PRO A 134 16.35 14.89 13.80
N VAL A 135 15.08 14.66 13.45
CA VAL A 135 13.96 14.75 14.39
C VAL A 135 14.14 13.76 15.55
N PHE A 136 14.58 12.55 15.28
CA PHE A 136 14.88 11.53 16.26
C PHE A 136 16.03 11.95 17.19
N PHE A 137 17.14 12.49 16.68
CA PHE A 137 18.25 12.94 17.53
C PHE A 137 17.85 14.11 18.42
N PHE A 138 17.05 15.03 17.91
CA PHE A 138 16.59 16.19 18.66
C PHE A 138 15.27 15.97 19.45
N ARG A 139 14.69 14.75 19.47
CA ARG A 139 13.39 14.45 20.07
C ARG A 139 13.24 14.86 21.56
N LYS A 140 14.34 14.92 22.30
CA LYS A 140 14.33 15.37 23.72
C LYS A 140 14.24 16.88 23.87
N LYS A 141 14.54 17.67 22.84
CA LYS A 141 14.53 19.14 22.86
C LYS A 141 13.13 19.72 22.55
N PHE A 142 12.23 18.91 22.04
CA PHE A 142 10.84 19.34 21.85
C PHE A 142 10.11 19.38 23.17
N ARG A 143 9.44 20.52 23.42
CA ARG A 143 8.62 20.67 24.63
C ARG A 143 7.29 19.97 24.44
N PRO A 144 6.76 19.28 25.47
CA PRO A 144 5.41 18.73 25.41
C PRO A 144 4.40 19.85 25.21
N VAL A 145 3.37 19.58 24.41
CA VAL A 145 2.31 20.55 24.07
C VAL A 145 1.27 20.61 25.18
N ALA A 146 1.07 19.48 25.86
CA ALA A 146 0.07 19.33 26.92
C ALA A 146 0.55 18.34 28.00
N PRO A 147 -0.15 18.21 29.13
CA PRO A 147 0.08 17.13 30.08
C PRO A 147 -0.06 15.75 29.43
N VAL A 148 0.73 14.78 29.89
CA VAL A 148 0.80 13.43 29.31
C VAL A 148 -0.56 12.76 29.07
N PRO A 149 -1.54 12.81 30.00
CA PRO A 149 -2.86 12.23 29.79
C PRO A 149 -3.62 12.89 28.61
N ALA A 150 -3.50 14.23 28.49
CA ALA A 150 -4.17 14.97 27.42
C ALA A 150 -3.55 14.66 26.04
N GLU A 151 -2.22 14.47 25.97
CA GLU A 151 -1.56 14.04 24.73
C GLU A 151 -2.02 12.65 24.29
N TRP A 152 -2.18 11.71 25.22
CA TRP A 152 -2.73 10.38 24.90
C TRP A 152 -4.20 10.42 24.53
N ALA A 153 -5.01 11.22 25.23
CA ALA A 153 -6.42 11.42 24.88
C ALA A 153 -6.59 12.00 23.47
N PHE A 154 -5.73 12.96 23.10
CA PHE A 154 -5.70 13.53 21.76
C PHE A 154 -5.43 12.45 20.70
N LEU A 155 -4.36 11.66 20.85
CA LEU A 155 -4.05 10.57 19.91
C LEU A 155 -5.15 9.50 19.86
N ALA A 156 -5.72 9.15 21.01
CA ALA A 156 -6.81 8.18 21.09
C ALA A 156 -8.06 8.68 20.33
N THR A 157 -8.40 9.97 20.45
CA THR A 157 -9.53 10.56 19.72
C THR A 157 -9.34 10.45 18.21
N TYR A 158 -8.17 10.86 17.70
CA TYR A 158 -7.88 10.73 16.26
C TYR A 158 -7.82 9.27 15.82
N GLY A 159 -7.28 8.39 16.67
CA GLY A 159 -7.23 6.96 16.41
C GLY A 159 -8.62 6.32 16.30
N VAL A 160 -9.52 6.67 17.23
CA VAL A 160 -10.92 6.18 17.19
C VAL A 160 -11.65 6.70 15.96
N LEU A 161 -11.52 8.00 15.64
CA LEU A 161 -12.15 8.58 14.45
C LEU A 161 -11.65 7.91 13.16
N ALA A 162 -10.34 7.74 13.02
CA ALA A 162 -9.72 7.08 11.87
C ALA A 162 -10.16 5.61 11.75
N LEU A 163 -10.21 4.89 12.88
CA LEU A 163 -10.69 3.51 12.92
C LEU A 163 -12.17 3.40 12.55
N CYS A 164 -13.02 4.28 13.07
CA CYS A 164 -14.44 4.33 12.70
C CYS A 164 -14.61 4.59 11.19
N CYS A 165 -13.86 5.53 10.62
CA CYS A 165 -13.86 5.77 9.17
C CYS A 165 -13.43 4.52 8.38
N SER A 166 -12.37 3.84 8.82
CA SER A 166 -11.88 2.63 8.15
C SER A 166 -12.86 1.46 8.25
N ILE A 167 -13.49 1.25 9.42
CA ILE A 167 -14.53 0.22 9.59
C ILE A 167 -15.75 0.56 8.73
N TYR A 168 -16.16 1.83 8.68
CA TYR A 168 -17.26 2.27 7.82
C TYR A 168 -16.98 1.96 6.34
N SER A 169 -15.76 2.29 5.86
CA SER A 169 -15.33 1.98 4.49
C SER A 169 -15.26 0.48 4.20
N PHE A 170 -14.87 -0.32 5.20
CA PHE A 170 -14.83 -1.78 5.07
C PHE A 170 -16.22 -2.42 4.95
N VAL A 171 -17.20 -1.91 5.72
CA VAL A 171 -18.57 -2.49 5.76
C VAL A 171 -19.42 -2.01 4.59
N ASN A 172 -19.25 -0.77 4.12
CA ASN A 172 -20.07 -0.18 3.08
C ASN A 172 -19.32 -0.14 1.73
N MET A 173 -18.75 1.00 1.41
CA MET A 173 -17.92 1.23 0.24
C MET A 173 -16.78 2.17 0.64
N PRO A 174 -15.62 2.11 -0.04
CA PRO A 174 -14.54 3.04 0.22
C PRO A 174 -15.03 4.48 0.21
N LEU A 175 -14.68 5.26 1.24
CA LEU A 175 -15.03 6.68 1.30
C LEU A 175 -14.42 7.47 0.12
N MET A 176 -13.28 7.03 -0.35
CA MET A 176 -12.62 7.52 -1.56
C MET A 176 -12.22 6.29 -2.38
N ASP A 177 -12.93 6.08 -3.48
CA ASP A 177 -12.64 5.01 -4.43
C ASP A 177 -11.77 5.57 -5.56
N PHE A 178 -10.52 5.19 -5.57
CA PHE A 178 -9.55 5.52 -6.61
C PHE A 178 -9.34 4.37 -7.59
N GLY A 179 -9.99 3.22 -7.35
CA GLY A 179 -9.86 2.01 -8.14
C GLY A 179 -10.35 2.18 -9.58
N ASN A 180 -9.89 1.28 -10.43
CA ASN A 180 -10.22 1.27 -11.85
C ASN A 180 -11.71 1.09 -12.13
N PHE A 181 -12.47 0.49 -11.22
CA PHE A 181 -13.91 0.20 -11.34
C PHE A 181 -14.77 1.02 -10.39
N ARG A 182 -14.36 2.26 -10.08
CA ARG A 182 -15.12 3.17 -9.23
C ARG A 182 -16.56 3.40 -9.70
N VAL A 183 -17.45 3.75 -8.79
CA VAL A 183 -18.85 4.06 -9.11
C VAL A 183 -18.94 5.16 -10.17
N GLY A 184 -19.64 4.87 -11.28
CA GLY A 184 -19.76 5.78 -12.44
C GLY A 184 -18.78 5.51 -13.56
N THR A 185 -17.86 4.54 -13.43
CA THR A 185 -16.98 4.11 -14.54
C THR A 185 -17.79 3.36 -15.60
N ASN A 186 -17.59 3.71 -16.87
CA ASN A 186 -18.14 2.93 -17.98
C ASN A 186 -17.31 1.64 -18.11
N ILE A 187 -17.87 0.55 -17.58
CA ILE A 187 -17.20 -0.75 -17.52
C ILE A 187 -16.90 -1.28 -18.94
N SER A 188 -17.81 -1.07 -19.92
CA SER A 188 -17.59 -1.52 -21.29
C SER A 188 -16.39 -0.82 -21.91
N ALA A 189 -16.26 0.50 -21.77
CA ALA A 189 -15.12 1.23 -22.31
C ALA A 189 -13.79 0.84 -21.63
N LYS A 190 -13.82 0.50 -20.33
CA LYS A 190 -12.63 0.01 -19.63
C LYS A 190 -12.27 -1.43 -19.98
N LEU A 191 -13.27 -2.28 -20.26
CA LEU A 191 -13.04 -3.62 -20.76
C LEU A 191 -12.47 -3.58 -22.18
N ASP A 192 -12.95 -2.68 -23.02
CA ASP A 192 -12.39 -2.44 -24.35
C ASP A 192 -10.93 -1.99 -24.26
N ASP A 193 -10.60 -1.05 -23.36
CA ASP A 193 -9.21 -0.61 -23.08
C ASP A 193 -8.29 -1.76 -22.58
N ILE A 194 -8.83 -2.68 -21.76
CA ILE A 194 -8.10 -3.84 -21.27
C ILE A 194 -7.99 -4.92 -22.35
N THR A 195 -9.01 -5.05 -23.19
CA THR A 195 -9.04 -6.03 -24.29
C THR A 195 -8.23 -5.54 -25.49
N ASP A 196 -8.13 -4.22 -25.73
CA ASP A 196 -7.23 -3.60 -26.70
C ASP A 196 -5.74 -3.63 -26.27
N SER A 197 -5.43 -3.98 -25.03
CA SER A 197 -4.09 -4.45 -24.71
C SER A 197 -3.89 -5.85 -25.31
N ASP A 198 -3.61 -5.88 -26.60
CA ASP A 198 -3.47 -7.03 -27.52
C ASP A 198 -2.46 -8.11 -27.12
N ASN A 199 -2.17 -8.24 -25.84
CA ASN A 199 -1.06 -9.04 -25.38
C ASN A 199 -1.47 -10.33 -24.65
N PHE A 200 -2.77 -10.64 -24.58
CA PHE A 200 -3.22 -11.92 -23.99
C PHE A 200 -4.05 -12.73 -24.96
N GLU A 201 -3.57 -13.90 -25.33
CA GLU A 201 -4.35 -14.89 -26.05
C GLU A 201 -4.84 -15.98 -25.09
N THR A 202 -6.16 -16.27 -25.18
CA THR A 202 -6.72 -17.40 -24.44
C THR A 202 -6.45 -18.68 -25.21
N VAL A 203 -5.64 -19.55 -24.64
CA VAL A 203 -5.32 -20.86 -25.23
C VAL A 203 -5.94 -21.97 -24.39
N PHE A 204 -6.34 -23.01 -25.08
CA PHE A 204 -6.98 -24.19 -24.48
C PHE A 204 -6.01 -25.35 -24.52
N LEU A 205 -5.73 -25.93 -23.36
CA LEU A 205 -4.91 -27.13 -23.24
C LEU A 205 -5.79 -28.36 -23.44
N TYR A 206 -5.43 -29.15 -24.43
CA TYR A 206 -6.06 -30.43 -24.70
C TYR A 206 -5.05 -31.55 -24.59
N GLU A 207 -5.53 -32.76 -24.26
CA GLU A 207 -4.73 -33.97 -24.13
C GLU A 207 -5.29 -35.08 -25.04
N LYS A 208 -4.38 -35.76 -25.75
CA LYS A 208 -4.67 -36.97 -26.51
C LYS A 208 -3.49 -37.93 -26.42
N ASP A 209 -3.75 -39.18 -26.05
CA ASP A 209 -2.74 -40.24 -25.96
C ASP A 209 -1.49 -39.87 -25.13
N GLY A 210 -1.70 -39.09 -24.07
CA GLY A 210 -0.63 -38.63 -23.19
C GLY A 210 0.20 -37.46 -23.72
N ARG A 211 -0.22 -36.86 -24.86
CA ARG A 211 0.35 -35.62 -25.39
C ARG A 211 -0.57 -34.46 -25.06
N GLN A 212 0.01 -33.39 -24.53
CA GLN A 212 -0.69 -32.14 -24.24
C GLN A 212 -0.27 -31.08 -25.27
N GLU A 213 -1.23 -30.35 -25.80
CA GLU A 213 -1.01 -29.32 -26.80
C GLU A 213 -1.97 -28.16 -26.58
N TYR A 214 -1.48 -26.92 -26.85
CA TYR A 214 -2.25 -25.70 -26.71
C TYR A 214 -2.90 -25.33 -28.04
N PHE A 215 -4.18 -25.00 -28.01
CA PHE A 215 -4.97 -24.59 -29.14
C PHE A 215 -5.58 -23.22 -28.93
N PRO A 216 -5.49 -22.28 -29.89
CA PRO A 216 -6.22 -21.02 -29.85
C PRO A 216 -7.72 -21.24 -30.03
N LEU A 217 -8.54 -20.26 -29.66
CA LEU A 217 -10.00 -20.32 -29.78
C LEU A 217 -10.46 -20.60 -31.24
N ASP A 218 -9.75 -20.05 -32.23
CA ASP A 218 -10.06 -20.18 -33.64
C ASP A 218 -9.61 -21.52 -34.25
N GLY A 219 -8.84 -22.31 -33.53
CA GLY A 219 -8.23 -23.55 -33.98
C GLY A 219 -8.44 -24.74 -33.05
N LEU A 220 -9.61 -24.84 -32.41
CA LEU A 220 -9.90 -25.94 -31.48
C LEU A 220 -9.82 -27.33 -32.19
N PRO A 221 -9.24 -28.34 -31.50
CA PRO A 221 -9.07 -29.67 -32.08
C PRO A 221 -10.41 -30.39 -32.20
N ASP A 222 -10.39 -31.53 -32.91
CA ASP A 222 -11.55 -32.38 -33.09
C ASP A 222 -11.96 -33.08 -31.75
N THR A 223 -13.12 -33.76 -31.79
CA THR A 223 -13.71 -34.42 -30.60
C THR A 223 -12.89 -35.61 -30.06
N THR A 224 -11.73 -35.88 -30.63
CA THR A 224 -10.83 -36.96 -30.15
C THR A 224 -9.86 -36.48 -29.09
N TRP A 225 -9.81 -35.17 -28.84
CA TRP A 225 -8.99 -34.55 -27.81
C TRP A 225 -9.82 -34.26 -26.54
N ASN A 226 -9.26 -34.50 -25.40
CA ASN A 226 -9.88 -34.21 -24.12
C ASN A 226 -9.43 -32.82 -23.61
N TYR A 227 -10.38 -31.97 -23.25
CA TYR A 227 -10.10 -30.68 -22.65
C TYR A 227 -9.49 -30.85 -21.27
N VAL A 228 -8.41 -30.14 -20.93
CA VAL A 228 -7.70 -30.16 -19.65
C VAL A 228 -7.89 -28.85 -18.89
N SER A 229 -7.49 -27.72 -19.48
CA SER A 229 -7.57 -26.40 -18.85
C SER A 229 -7.59 -25.28 -19.88
N THR A 230 -7.94 -24.09 -19.41
CA THR A 230 -7.80 -22.84 -20.16
C THR A 230 -6.73 -21.99 -19.52
N GLU A 231 -5.82 -21.45 -20.30
CA GLU A 231 -4.76 -20.57 -19.86
C GLU A 231 -4.74 -19.29 -20.71
N SER A 232 -4.35 -18.18 -20.10
CA SER A 232 -4.11 -16.94 -20.83
C SER A 232 -2.61 -16.75 -20.99
N VAL A 233 -2.14 -16.73 -22.21
CA VAL A 233 -0.71 -16.54 -22.53
C VAL A 233 -0.49 -15.10 -22.95
N TYR A 234 0.50 -14.47 -22.34
CA TYR A 234 0.92 -13.12 -22.71
C TYR A 234 1.74 -13.17 -24.00
N LEU A 235 1.29 -12.45 -25.02
CA LEU A 235 1.94 -12.38 -26.33
C LEU A 235 2.85 -11.14 -26.51
N GLY A 236 3.08 -10.36 -25.43
CA GLY A 236 3.91 -9.17 -25.48
C GLY A 236 5.38 -9.50 -25.77
N ASP A 237 6.00 -8.68 -26.60
CA ASP A 237 7.43 -8.70 -26.95
C ASP A 237 8.35 -8.41 -25.77
#